data_ff46f5acbd91def3e87cdee9d1d9ab69
#
_entry.id   ff46f5acbd91def3e87cdee9d1d9ab69
#
_cell.length_a   1.000
_cell.length_b   1.000
_cell.length_c   1.000
_cell.angle_alpha   90.00
_cell.angle_beta   90.00
_cell.angle_gamma   90.00
#
_symmetry.space_group_name_H-M   'P 1'
#
loop_
_entity.id
_entity.type
_entity.pdbx_description
1 polymer ?
#
loop_
_entity_poly.entity_id
_entity_poly.type
_entity_poly.pdbx_seq_one_letter_code
_entity_poly.pdbx_strand_id
1 'polypeptide(L)'
;MDGIAVTKPLAGIRVLDLSKVLAGPLCAQYLGDLGAEIVKVETVGQGDETRGWPPFPAAGLGTVFLSANRNKRSIAVDLKTDKGRAIVHALAKSADIAIESFGTGVAERLGIDAATLRPLNDRLIHCSISGFGRSGPLKNSPGYDVILQAFSGIMALLFARERTGQGGTIQVSLFDTALGLLGYNLQTYWERGVQPKKCGSSHESLCPYQAFEAADGPIMIGVANDNLWRKFCGVTGLQAIAGDPRFRTNADRVKHREQTLDHVQRALSAQSAAFWNDALARVGVPSSPINTLSQLLEHPHTRASGMIVDYDHQVAGPLHGIGHPVRINGATREAGLPPPMLGQHTDEILGELGLSSDEIGELRRAQTIG
;
A
#
# COMPACT_ATOMS: atom_id res chain seq x y z
N MET A 1 13.19 31.59 16.18
CA MET A 1 12.02 30.73 16.43
C MET A 1 12.40 29.34 15.95
N ASP A 2 12.89 28.52 16.87
CA ASP A 2 13.22 27.14 16.59
C ASP A 2 11.89 26.41 16.41
N GLY A 3 11.47 26.25 15.14
CA GLY A 3 10.25 25.53 14.79
C GLY A 3 10.41 24.08 15.20
N ILE A 4 9.60 23.61 16.15
CA ILE A 4 9.48 22.18 16.50
C ILE A 4 9.12 21.47 15.21
N ALA A 5 10.03 20.62 14.71
CA ALA A 5 9.78 19.83 13.51
C ALA A 5 8.62 18.87 13.79
N VAL A 6 7.49 19.06 13.12
CA VAL A 6 6.32 18.19 13.24
C VAL A 6 6.69 16.83 12.66
N THR A 7 6.87 15.83 13.51
CA THR A 7 7.22 14.46 13.10
C THR A 7 5.99 13.54 13.04
N LYS A 8 4.92 13.87 13.78
CA LYS A 8 3.64 13.17 13.84
C LYS A 8 2.49 14.10 13.43
N PRO A 9 2.34 14.39 12.13
CA PRO A 9 1.40 15.41 11.64
C PRO A 9 -0.08 15.06 11.90
N LEU A 10 -0.41 13.81 12.18
CA LEU A 10 -1.77 13.35 12.50
C LEU A 10 -1.98 13.11 14.00
N ALA A 11 -1.10 13.62 14.87
CA ALA A 11 -1.33 13.56 16.31
C ALA A 11 -2.67 14.23 16.69
N GLY A 12 -3.49 13.53 17.48
CA GLY A 12 -4.83 13.96 17.86
C GLY A 12 -5.95 13.57 16.88
N ILE A 13 -5.62 13.01 15.71
CA ILE A 13 -6.60 12.43 14.77
C ILE A 13 -6.96 11.01 15.22
N ARG A 14 -8.26 10.72 15.29
CA ARG A 14 -8.82 9.41 15.66
C ARG A 14 -9.40 8.69 14.46
N VAL A 15 -8.97 7.45 14.25
CA VAL A 15 -9.38 6.61 13.12
C VAL A 15 -10.09 5.36 13.63
N LEU A 16 -11.30 5.14 13.16
CA LEU A 16 -12.07 3.92 13.36
C LEU A 16 -11.83 2.99 12.15
N ASP A 17 -11.04 1.95 12.36
CA ASP A 17 -10.72 0.95 11.33
C ASP A 17 -11.68 -0.23 11.42
N LEU A 18 -12.71 -0.22 10.56
CA LEU A 18 -13.69 -1.29 10.39
C LEU A 18 -13.33 -2.23 9.24
N SER A 19 -12.17 -2.03 8.63
CA SER A 19 -11.74 -2.75 7.43
C SER A 19 -11.10 -4.09 7.73
N LYS A 20 -10.93 -4.92 6.69
CA LYS A 20 -10.36 -6.27 6.76
C LYS A 20 -9.33 -6.50 5.67
N VAL A 21 -8.56 -7.53 5.85
CA VAL A 21 -7.56 -8.10 4.94
C VAL A 21 -6.33 -7.21 4.80
N LEU A 22 -6.21 -6.38 3.76
CA LEU A 22 -4.96 -5.68 3.48
C LEU A 22 -5.17 -4.18 3.21
N ALA A 23 -5.96 -3.80 2.22
CA ALA A 23 -6.02 -2.43 1.72
C ALA A 23 -6.44 -1.39 2.80
N GLY A 24 -7.57 -1.62 3.45
CA GLY A 24 -8.03 -0.75 4.54
C GLY A 24 -7.10 -0.79 5.75
N PRO A 25 -6.73 -2.00 6.25
CA PRO A 25 -5.80 -2.11 7.36
C PRO A 25 -4.46 -1.40 7.13
N LEU A 26 -3.87 -1.51 5.94
CA LEU A 26 -2.61 -0.84 5.64
C LEU A 26 -2.78 0.68 5.47
N CYS A 27 -3.93 1.13 4.92
CA CYS A 27 -4.27 2.56 4.91
C CYS A 27 -4.35 3.12 6.33
N ALA A 28 -5.05 2.43 7.25
CA ALA A 28 -5.12 2.81 8.66
C ALA A 28 -3.75 2.76 9.35
N GLN A 29 -2.91 1.76 9.06
CA GLN A 29 -1.54 1.69 9.57
C GLN A 29 -0.71 2.91 9.14
N TYR A 30 -0.80 3.35 7.90
CA TYR A 30 -0.08 4.53 7.42
C TYR A 30 -0.52 5.82 8.13
N LEU A 31 -1.81 5.95 8.44
CA LEU A 31 -2.29 7.05 9.28
C LEU A 31 -1.72 6.96 10.70
N GLY A 32 -1.63 5.76 11.26
CA GLY A 32 -1.00 5.49 12.56
C GLY A 32 0.50 5.78 12.57
N ASP A 33 1.23 5.42 11.51
CA ASP A 33 2.66 5.73 11.34
C ASP A 33 2.89 7.27 11.32
N LEU A 34 1.90 8.05 10.89
CA LEU A 34 1.91 9.51 10.94
C LEU A 34 1.37 10.11 12.24
N GLY A 35 1.04 9.28 13.23
CA GLY A 35 0.67 9.69 14.58
C GLY A 35 -0.82 9.68 14.89
N ALA A 36 -1.69 9.22 13.98
CA ALA A 36 -3.11 9.05 14.29
C ALA A 36 -3.33 7.90 15.29
N GLU A 37 -4.35 8.04 16.13
CA GLU A 37 -4.83 6.99 17.03
C GLU A 37 -5.79 6.06 16.25
N ILE A 38 -5.46 4.78 16.16
CA ILE A 38 -6.24 3.82 15.39
C ILE A 38 -6.94 2.83 16.33
N VAL A 39 -8.27 2.78 16.25
CA VAL A 39 -9.10 1.74 16.87
C VAL A 39 -9.60 0.78 15.81
N LYS A 40 -9.08 -0.45 15.83
CA LYS A 40 -9.52 -1.52 14.92
C LYS A 40 -10.66 -2.30 15.55
N VAL A 41 -11.81 -2.28 14.90
CA VAL A 41 -12.99 -3.07 15.31
C VAL A 41 -12.97 -4.43 14.62
N GLU A 42 -13.00 -5.48 15.39
CA GLU A 42 -12.90 -6.86 14.92
C GLU A 42 -14.09 -7.71 15.39
N THR A 43 -14.36 -8.80 14.66
CA THR A 43 -15.43 -9.73 15.04
C THR A 43 -15.00 -10.55 16.26
N VAL A 44 -15.89 -10.72 17.21
CA VAL A 44 -15.65 -11.57 18.40
C VAL A 44 -15.24 -13.00 17.99
N GLY A 45 -14.22 -13.53 18.62
CA GLY A 45 -13.71 -14.90 18.45
C GLY A 45 -12.84 -15.13 17.21
N GLN A 46 -13.13 -14.48 16.06
CA GLN A 46 -12.39 -14.69 14.81
C GLN A 46 -11.44 -13.55 14.45
N GLY A 47 -11.85 -12.31 14.74
CA GLY A 47 -11.10 -11.12 14.33
C GLY A 47 -11.09 -10.91 12.81
N ASP A 48 -10.02 -10.27 12.35
CA ASP A 48 -9.67 -10.19 10.93
C ASP A 48 -9.25 -11.57 10.44
N GLU A 49 -9.79 -12.01 9.31
CA GLU A 49 -9.51 -13.34 8.75
C GLU A 49 -8.02 -13.59 8.48
N THR A 50 -7.24 -12.52 8.24
CA THR A 50 -5.79 -12.61 8.03
C THR A 50 -5.01 -13.04 9.27
N ARG A 51 -5.62 -13.01 10.47
CA ARG A 51 -5.04 -13.62 11.67
C ARG A 51 -4.83 -15.12 11.50
N GLY A 52 -5.76 -15.78 10.79
CA GLY A 52 -5.75 -17.22 10.51
C GLY A 52 -5.05 -17.62 9.20
N TRP A 53 -4.41 -16.72 8.48
CA TRP A 53 -3.77 -17.04 7.20
C TRP A 53 -2.29 -17.44 7.37
N PRO A 54 -1.90 -18.65 6.91
CA PRO A 54 -0.49 -19.06 6.94
C PRO A 54 0.36 -18.21 5.96
N PRO A 55 1.71 -18.16 6.15
CA PRO A 55 2.46 -18.83 7.23
C PRO A 55 2.30 -18.13 8.58
N PHE A 56 2.49 -18.91 9.67
CA PHE A 56 2.45 -18.41 11.04
C PHE A 56 3.88 -18.35 11.60
N PRO A 57 4.54 -17.20 11.63
CA PRO A 57 5.93 -17.13 12.10
C PRO A 57 6.04 -17.36 13.61
N ALA A 58 5.10 -16.85 14.38
CA ALA A 58 5.06 -17.00 15.83
C ALA A 58 3.65 -16.75 16.36
N ALA A 59 3.33 -17.30 17.53
CA ALA A 59 2.08 -17.04 18.26
C ALA A 59 0.77 -17.29 17.49
N GLY A 60 0.81 -18.04 16.37
CA GLY A 60 -0.37 -18.33 15.55
C GLY A 60 -0.95 -17.12 14.80
N LEU A 61 -0.19 -16.01 14.66
CA LEU A 61 -0.62 -14.84 13.93
C LEU A 61 -0.15 -14.91 12.46
N GLY A 62 -1.07 -14.72 11.52
CA GLY A 62 -0.77 -14.70 10.09
C GLY A 62 0.13 -13.53 9.68
N THR A 63 1.08 -13.78 8.77
CA THR A 63 2.02 -12.75 8.31
C THR A 63 1.33 -11.55 7.67
N VAL A 64 0.21 -11.75 6.98
CA VAL A 64 -0.58 -10.66 6.39
C VAL A 64 -1.13 -9.74 7.48
N PHE A 65 -1.65 -10.32 8.57
CA PHE A 65 -2.12 -9.52 9.71
C PHE A 65 -0.99 -8.70 10.33
N LEU A 66 0.16 -9.34 10.58
CA LEU A 66 1.33 -8.67 11.16
C LEU A 66 1.86 -7.52 10.29
N SER A 67 1.78 -7.64 8.98
CA SER A 67 2.31 -6.63 8.05
C SER A 67 1.48 -5.35 7.97
N ALA A 68 0.17 -5.40 8.32
CA ALA A 68 -0.78 -4.32 8.06
C ALA A 68 -1.48 -3.75 9.30
N ASN A 69 -1.08 -4.16 10.52
CA ASN A 69 -1.84 -3.80 11.71
C ASN A 69 -1.02 -3.21 12.88
N ARG A 70 0.20 -2.70 12.59
CA ARG A 70 0.93 -1.90 13.58
C ARG A 70 0.20 -0.61 13.93
N ASN A 71 0.52 -0.02 15.07
CA ASN A 71 -0.02 1.25 15.55
C ASN A 71 -1.54 1.25 15.74
N LYS A 72 -2.12 0.08 16.08
CA LYS A 72 -3.56 -0.04 16.32
C LYS A 72 -3.84 -0.58 17.73
N ARG A 73 -4.96 -0.13 18.29
CA ARG A 73 -5.64 -0.77 19.42
C ARG A 73 -6.79 -1.62 18.89
N SER A 74 -6.94 -2.85 19.34
CA SER A 74 -7.99 -3.77 18.89
C SER A 74 -9.11 -3.85 19.92
N ILE A 75 -10.35 -3.71 19.44
CA ILE A 75 -11.58 -4.01 20.18
C ILE A 75 -12.36 -5.10 19.45
N ALA A 76 -12.78 -6.15 20.16
CA ALA A 76 -13.58 -7.21 19.58
C ALA A 76 -15.08 -6.97 19.89
N VAL A 77 -15.89 -6.76 18.83
CA VAL A 77 -17.32 -6.38 18.94
C VAL A 77 -18.16 -7.16 17.94
N ASP A 78 -19.29 -7.70 18.41
CA ASP A 78 -20.30 -8.29 17.52
C ASP A 78 -21.28 -7.24 16.99
N LEU A 79 -21.02 -6.76 15.77
CA LEU A 79 -21.86 -5.78 15.06
C LEU A 79 -23.25 -6.31 14.66
N LYS A 80 -23.54 -7.58 14.84
CA LYS A 80 -24.87 -8.14 14.60
C LYS A 80 -25.83 -7.80 15.74
N THR A 81 -25.30 -7.47 16.93
CA THR A 81 -26.09 -7.08 18.10
C THR A 81 -26.33 -5.57 18.14
N ASP A 82 -27.46 -5.15 18.71
CA ASP A 82 -27.77 -3.72 18.90
C ASP A 82 -26.76 -3.04 19.82
N LYS A 83 -26.34 -3.73 20.88
CA LYS A 83 -25.34 -3.22 21.81
C LYS A 83 -23.98 -3.06 21.15
N GLY A 84 -23.58 -4.01 20.29
CA GLY A 84 -22.34 -3.91 19.51
C GLY A 84 -22.35 -2.75 18.55
N ARG A 85 -23.47 -2.53 17.83
CA ARG A 85 -23.62 -1.35 16.98
C ARG A 85 -23.57 -0.04 17.78
N ALA A 86 -24.19 0.00 18.93
CA ALA A 86 -24.17 1.18 19.80
C ALA A 86 -22.76 1.54 20.26
N ILE A 87 -21.89 0.57 20.55
CA ILE A 87 -20.47 0.80 20.87
C ILE A 87 -19.75 1.47 19.68
N VAL A 88 -19.92 0.94 18.46
CA VAL A 88 -19.27 1.52 17.26
C VAL A 88 -19.82 2.90 16.95
N HIS A 89 -21.12 3.14 17.12
CA HIS A 89 -21.72 4.47 16.99
C HIS A 89 -21.16 5.47 18.03
N ALA A 90 -20.91 5.03 19.27
CA ALA A 90 -20.29 5.86 20.28
C ALA A 90 -18.84 6.23 19.89
N LEU A 91 -18.05 5.27 19.38
CA LEU A 91 -16.71 5.53 18.83
C LEU A 91 -16.74 6.51 17.66
N ALA A 92 -17.69 6.36 16.73
CA ALA A 92 -17.82 7.22 15.56
C ALA A 92 -18.12 8.69 15.89
N LYS A 93 -18.82 8.96 17.02
CA LYS A 93 -19.09 10.33 17.47
C LYS A 93 -17.83 11.14 17.73
N SER A 94 -16.74 10.48 18.14
CA SER A 94 -15.48 11.13 18.45
C SER A 94 -14.38 10.83 17.43
N ALA A 95 -14.65 10.01 16.41
CA ALA A 95 -13.71 9.69 15.37
C ALA A 95 -13.63 10.80 14.30
N ASP A 96 -12.45 11.02 13.78
CA ASP A 96 -12.20 11.91 12.63
C ASP A 96 -12.40 11.18 11.31
N ILE A 97 -12.06 9.88 11.28
CA ILE A 97 -12.06 9.04 10.10
C ILE A 97 -12.68 7.69 10.44
N ALA A 98 -13.51 7.14 9.56
CA ALA A 98 -13.95 5.75 9.55
C ALA A 98 -13.56 5.10 8.23
N ILE A 99 -12.93 3.93 8.26
CA ILE A 99 -12.50 3.18 7.07
C ILE A 99 -13.21 1.83 7.08
N GLU A 100 -13.87 1.46 5.99
CA GLU A 100 -14.47 0.14 5.82
C GLU A 100 -14.12 -0.45 4.45
N SER A 101 -14.12 -1.80 4.38
CA SER A 101 -13.84 -2.54 3.15
C SER A 101 -14.80 -3.72 2.94
N PHE A 102 -16.05 -3.57 3.35
CA PHE A 102 -17.07 -4.61 3.24
C PHE A 102 -17.63 -4.70 1.81
N GLY A 103 -18.19 -5.86 1.49
CA GLY A 103 -18.99 -6.04 0.26
C GLY A 103 -20.22 -5.12 0.25
N THR A 104 -20.73 -4.83 -0.94
CA THR A 104 -21.89 -3.94 -1.15
C THR A 104 -23.09 -4.37 -0.30
N GLY A 105 -23.70 -3.43 0.42
CA GLY A 105 -24.85 -3.64 1.31
C GLY A 105 -24.49 -4.25 2.68
N VAL A 106 -23.26 -4.58 2.95
CA VAL A 106 -22.87 -5.14 4.26
C VAL A 106 -22.70 -4.05 5.30
N ALA A 107 -22.03 -2.95 4.97
CA ALA A 107 -21.86 -1.83 5.87
C ALA A 107 -23.22 -1.24 6.30
N GLU A 108 -24.16 -1.13 5.36
CA GLU A 108 -25.52 -0.67 5.60
C GLU A 108 -26.26 -1.62 6.56
N ARG A 109 -26.20 -2.94 6.35
CA ARG A 109 -26.85 -3.91 7.26
C ARG A 109 -26.24 -3.89 8.66
N LEU A 110 -24.97 -3.57 8.78
CA LEU A 110 -24.27 -3.46 10.07
C LEU A 110 -24.42 -2.08 10.71
N GLY A 111 -25.03 -1.11 10.02
CA GLY A 111 -25.21 0.26 10.51
C GLY A 111 -23.90 1.02 10.68
N ILE A 112 -22.92 0.80 9.80
CA ILE A 112 -21.59 1.42 9.82
C ILE A 112 -21.23 2.11 8.50
N ASP A 113 -22.21 2.28 7.62
CA ASP A 113 -22.07 3.03 6.38
C ASP A 113 -22.08 4.56 6.61
N ALA A 114 -21.71 5.32 5.58
CA ALA A 114 -21.65 6.77 5.66
C ALA A 114 -22.99 7.42 6.00
N ALA A 115 -24.11 6.88 5.50
CA ALA A 115 -25.45 7.43 5.76
C ALA A 115 -25.86 7.26 7.23
N THR A 116 -25.35 6.21 7.90
CA THR A 116 -25.59 5.96 9.32
C THR A 116 -24.62 6.73 10.22
N LEU A 117 -23.31 6.73 9.90
CA LEU A 117 -22.31 7.29 10.82
C LEU A 117 -22.17 8.83 10.74
N ARG A 118 -22.25 9.42 9.55
CA ARG A 118 -22.09 10.88 9.40
C ARG A 118 -23.15 11.73 10.09
N PRO A 119 -24.43 11.31 10.21
CA PRO A 119 -25.39 12.04 11.05
C PRO A 119 -25.04 12.08 12.54
N LEU A 120 -24.18 11.15 13.03
CA LEU A 120 -23.68 11.15 14.41
C LEU A 120 -22.52 12.12 14.61
N ASN A 121 -21.79 12.45 13.52
CA ASN A 121 -20.63 13.32 13.51
C ASN A 121 -20.43 13.90 12.11
N ASP A 122 -20.84 15.16 11.92
CA ASP A 122 -20.77 15.86 10.62
C ASP A 122 -19.33 16.15 10.16
N ARG A 123 -18.37 16.08 11.08
CA ARG A 123 -16.92 16.20 10.79
C ARG A 123 -16.30 14.88 10.34
N LEU A 124 -17.00 13.75 10.47
CA LEU A 124 -16.49 12.44 10.13
C LEU A 124 -16.18 12.33 8.63
N ILE A 125 -14.97 11.87 8.31
CA ILE A 125 -14.57 11.44 6.98
C ILE A 125 -14.79 9.94 6.89
N HIS A 126 -15.73 9.50 6.03
CA HIS A 126 -16.02 8.08 5.83
C HIS A 126 -15.37 7.60 4.53
N CYS A 127 -14.45 6.65 4.62
CA CYS A 127 -13.73 6.05 3.50
C CYS A 127 -14.21 4.61 3.27
N SER A 128 -14.77 4.36 2.10
CA SER A 128 -15.26 3.06 1.65
C SER A 128 -14.36 2.51 0.54
N ILE A 129 -13.75 1.37 0.79
CA ILE A 129 -12.82 0.69 -0.14
C ILE A 129 -13.53 -0.54 -0.73
N SER A 130 -13.48 -0.69 -2.05
CA SER A 130 -14.17 -1.79 -2.74
C SER A 130 -13.40 -2.24 -3.99
N GLY A 131 -13.70 -3.45 -4.48
CA GLY A 131 -13.11 -3.96 -5.72
C GLY A 131 -13.51 -3.15 -6.96
N PHE A 132 -14.82 -2.90 -7.12
CA PHE A 132 -15.38 -2.34 -8.36
C PHE A 132 -16.29 -1.12 -8.13
N GLY A 133 -16.16 -0.44 -7.00
CA GLY A 133 -17.05 0.68 -6.63
C GLY A 133 -18.37 0.22 -6.01
N ARG A 134 -19.20 1.19 -5.58
CA ARG A 134 -20.51 0.93 -4.96
C ARG A 134 -21.66 1.01 -5.95
N SER A 135 -21.37 1.32 -7.23
CA SER A 135 -22.35 1.41 -8.32
C SER A 135 -21.91 0.58 -9.52
N GLY A 136 -22.77 0.46 -10.54
CA GLY A 136 -22.46 -0.27 -11.76
C GLY A 136 -22.69 -1.79 -11.67
N PRO A 137 -22.54 -2.50 -12.80
CA PRO A 137 -22.88 -3.92 -12.90
C PRO A 137 -21.98 -4.83 -12.07
N LEU A 138 -20.74 -4.42 -11.78
CA LEU A 138 -19.75 -5.21 -11.03
C LEU A 138 -19.71 -4.86 -9.53
N LYS A 139 -20.60 -4.03 -9.01
CA LYS A 139 -20.59 -3.57 -7.60
C LYS A 139 -20.57 -4.67 -6.55
N ASN A 140 -21.03 -5.87 -6.89
CA ASN A 140 -21.04 -7.04 -6.00
C ASN A 140 -19.86 -8.01 -6.22
N SER A 141 -18.97 -7.69 -7.17
CA SER A 141 -17.81 -8.53 -7.45
C SER A 141 -16.71 -8.27 -6.41
N PRO A 142 -16.04 -9.32 -5.90
CA PRO A 142 -14.91 -9.17 -4.98
C PRO A 142 -13.70 -8.56 -5.70
N GLY A 143 -12.86 -7.84 -4.95
CA GLY A 143 -11.58 -7.29 -5.42
C GLY A 143 -10.63 -7.08 -4.26
N TYR A 144 -9.33 -7.14 -4.53
CA TYR A 144 -8.25 -6.97 -3.56
C TYR A 144 -7.28 -5.88 -4.02
N ASP A 145 -6.73 -5.14 -3.06
CA ASP A 145 -5.68 -4.10 -3.16
C ASP A 145 -6.03 -2.74 -3.79
N VAL A 146 -6.31 -1.72 -2.93
CA VAL A 146 -6.18 -0.29 -3.27
C VAL A 146 -5.86 0.51 -2.01
N ILE A 147 -4.61 0.89 -1.79
CA ILE A 147 -4.17 1.53 -0.54
C ILE A 147 -3.91 3.03 -0.72
N LEU A 148 -3.16 3.39 -1.75
CA LEU A 148 -2.63 4.74 -1.93
C LEU A 148 -3.74 5.78 -2.18
N GLN A 149 -4.75 5.42 -2.94
CA GLN A 149 -5.87 6.31 -3.29
C GLN A 149 -6.76 6.59 -2.08
N ALA A 150 -7.02 5.57 -1.22
CA ALA A 150 -7.75 5.76 0.03
C ALA A 150 -6.99 6.73 0.95
N PHE A 151 -5.70 6.51 1.16
CA PHE A 151 -4.85 7.38 1.96
C PHE A 151 -4.82 8.83 1.44
N SER A 152 -4.60 9.03 0.13
CA SER A 152 -4.55 10.38 -0.46
C SER A 152 -5.90 11.10 -0.41
N GLY A 153 -7.01 10.40 -0.61
CA GLY A 153 -8.35 10.94 -0.48
C GLY A 153 -8.65 11.39 0.96
N ILE A 154 -8.27 10.59 1.96
CA ILE A 154 -8.41 10.94 3.38
C ILE A 154 -7.62 12.22 3.69
N MET A 155 -6.35 12.31 3.27
CA MET A 155 -5.53 13.50 3.48
C MET A 155 -6.12 14.75 2.84
N ALA A 156 -6.67 14.63 1.61
CA ALA A 156 -7.33 15.74 0.93
C ALA A 156 -8.57 16.25 1.69
N LEU A 157 -9.42 15.34 2.21
CA LEU A 157 -10.59 15.72 3.00
C LEU A 157 -10.23 16.25 4.39
N LEU A 158 -9.19 15.74 5.04
CA LEU A 158 -8.68 16.33 6.29
C LEU A 158 -8.30 17.80 6.09
N PHE A 159 -7.54 18.08 5.02
CA PHE A 159 -7.15 19.43 4.68
C PHE A 159 -8.34 20.34 4.31
N ALA A 160 -9.34 19.81 3.59
CA ALA A 160 -10.57 20.54 3.26
C ALA A 160 -11.38 20.83 4.52
N ARG A 161 -11.50 19.88 5.44
CA ARG A 161 -12.25 19.99 6.70
C ARG A 161 -11.74 21.12 7.59
N GLU A 162 -10.43 21.40 7.64
CA GLU A 162 -9.87 22.51 8.39
C GLU A 162 -10.41 23.88 7.93
N ARG A 163 -10.87 23.97 6.69
CA ARG A 163 -11.43 25.21 6.11
C ARG A 163 -12.95 25.23 6.13
N THR A 164 -13.60 24.07 6.00
CA THR A 164 -15.07 23.97 5.86
C THR A 164 -15.78 23.60 7.16
N GLY A 165 -15.04 23.04 8.13
CA GLY A 165 -15.62 22.44 9.32
C GLY A 165 -16.32 21.10 9.09
N GLN A 166 -16.51 20.69 7.82
CA GLN A 166 -17.30 19.53 7.41
C GLN A 166 -16.43 18.35 6.98
N GLY A 167 -16.77 17.16 7.40
CA GLY A 167 -16.24 15.91 6.89
C GLY A 167 -16.77 15.58 5.49
N GLY A 168 -16.55 14.35 5.04
CA GLY A 168 -16.99 13.94 3.69
C GLY A 168 -16.99 12.43 3.52
N THR A 169 -17.32 11.99 2.32
CA THR A 169 -17.31 10.59 1.93
C THR A 169 -16.29 10.37 0.82
N ILE A 170 -15.50 9.32 0.94
CA ILE A 170 -14.55 8.87 -0.05
C ILE A 170 -14.95 7.47 -0.49
N GLN A 171 -15.00 7.26 -1.78
CA GLN A 171 -15.16 5.93 -2.38
C GLN A 171 -13.93 5.66 -3.24
N VAL A 172 -13.28 4.53 -3.02
CA VAL A 172 -12.13 4.08 -3.79
C VAL A 172 -12.44 2.70 -4.33
N SER A 173 -12.18 2.51 -5.64
CA SER A 173 -12.29 1.19 -6.24
C SER A 173 -10.97 0.77 -6.88
N LEU A 174 -10.70 -0.54 -6.81
CA LEU A 174 -9.56 -1.16 -7.48
C LEU A 174 -9.65 -0.96 -9.01
N PHE A 175 -10.86 -1.07 -9.55
CA PHE A 175 -11.11 -0.93 -10.98
C PHE A 175 -10.73 0.47 -11.49
N ASP A 176 -11.19 1.54 -10.81
CA ASP A 176 -10.88 2.92 -11.20
C ASP A 176 -9.38 3.21 -11.07
N THR A 177 -8.76 2.66 -10.02
CA THR A 177 -7.31 2.75 -9.83
C THR A 177 -6.56 2.05 -10.96
N ALA A 178 -6.97 0.84 -11.34
CA ALA A 178 -6.36 0.11 -12.46
C ALA A 178 -6.53 0.87 -13.79
N LEU A 179 -7.70 1.46 -14.04
CA LEU A 179 -7.91 2.35 -15.20
C LEU A 179 -6.96 3.54 -15.16
N GLY A 180 -6.78 4.18 -14.00
CA GLY A 180 -5.82 5.28 -13.83
C GLY A 180 -4.38 4.88 -14.13
N LEU A 181 -3.97 3.66 -13.74
CA LEU A 181 -2.63 3.12 -14.02
C LEU A 181 -2.41 2.82 -15.52
N LEU A 182 -3.47 2.56 -16.30
CA LEU A 182 -3.33 2.38 -17.75
C LEU A 182 -2.92 3.67 -18.48
N GLY A 183 -3.22 4.85 -17.91
CA GLY A 183 -2.70 6.15 -18.33
C GLY A 183 -2.47 6.30 -19.84
N TYR A 184 -1.21 6.40 -20.25
CA TYR A 184 -0.82 6.60 -21.66
C TYR A 184 -1.17 5.40 -22.57
N ASN A 185 -1.35 4.20 -22.05
CA ASN A 185 -1.77 3.05 -22.86
C ASN A 185 -3.19 3.24 -23.40
N LEU A 186 -4.12 3.74 -22.56
CA LEU A 186 -5.47 4.11 -23.01
C LEU A 186 -5.42 5.25 -23.99
N GLN A 187 -4.60 6.29 -23.76
CA GLN A 187 -4.45 7.40 -24.70
C GLN A 187 -3.94 6.90 -26.05
N THR A 188 -2.93 6.02 -26.06
CA THR A 188 -2.40 5.41 -27.28
C THR A 188 -3.46 4.61 -28.04
N TYR A 189 -4.30 3.85 -27.30
CA TYR A 189 -5.38 3.08 -27.89
C TYR A 189 -6.45 3.99 -28.54
N TRP A 190 -6.86 5.07 -27.86
CA TRP A 190 -7.83 6.02 -28.40
C TRP A 190 -7.32 6.73 -29.67
N GLU A 191 -6.05 7.11 -29.68
CA GLU A 191 -5.45 7.82 -30.84
C GLU A 191 -5.22 6.90 -32.04
N ARG A 192 -4.86 5.66 -31.82
CA ARG A 192 -4.42 4.75 -32.89
C ARG A 192 -5.38 3.63 -33.21
N GLY A 193 -6.37 3.35 -32.37
CA GLY A 193 -7.30 2.22 -32.49
C GLY A 193 -6.61 0.83 -32.45
N VAL A 194 -5.35 0.76 -32.03
CA VAL A 194 -4.57 -0.49 -32.04
C VAL A 194 -4.42 -1.01 -30.62
N GLN A 195 -4.82 -2.28 -30.40
CA GLN A 195 -4.68 -2.97 -29.13
C GLN A 195 -3.20 -3.11 -28.74
N PRO A 196 -2.78 -2.65 -27.54
CA PRO A 196 -1.44 -2.88 -27.04
C PRO A 196 -1.11 -4.37 -26.95
N LYS A 197 0.11 -4.74 -27.29
CA LYS A 197 0.60 -6.11 -27.15
C LYS A 197 1.11 -6.36 -25.72
N LYS A 198 1.04 -7.61 -25.27
CA LYS A 198 1.71 -8.03 -24.04
C LYS A 198 3.22 -8.02 -24.27
N CYS A 199 3.93 -7.16 -23.55
CA CYS A 199 5.37 -6.94 -23.73
C CYS A 199 6.24 -7.51 -22.58
N GLY A 200 5.65 -8.21 -21.59
CA GLY A 200 6.38 -8.67 -20.41
C GLY A 200 6.97 -7.48 -19.63
N SER A 201 8.28 -7.49 -19.42
CA SER A 201 9.02 -6.39 -18.79
C SER A 201 9.38 -5.23 -19.74
N SER A 202 9.05 -5.34 -21.05
CA SER A 202 9.42 -4.34 -22.06
C SER A 202 8.53 -3.12 -22.02
N HIS A 203 9.11 -1.97 -22.38
CA HIS A 203 8.37 -0.75 -22.70
C HIS A 203 7.98 -0.74 -24.19
N GLU A 204 6.70 -0.50 -24.52
CA GLU A 204 6.22 -0.53 -25.92
C GLU A 204 6.95 0.46 -26.81
N SER A 205 7.14 1.69 -26.34
CA SER A 205 7.67 2.81 -27.13
C SER A 205 9.18 3.03 -27.03
N LEU A 206 9.90 2.24 -26.23
CA LEU A 206 11.34 2.35 -25.99
C LEU A 206 12.06 1.03 -26.25
N CYS A 207 13.27 1.11 -26.86
CA CYS A 207 14.09 -0.06 -27.15
C CYS A 207 15.60 0.29 -27.13
N PRO A 208 16.43 -0.47 -26.36
CA PRO A 208 16.06 -1.49 -25.38
C PRO A 208 15.57 -0.89 -24.04
N TYR A 209 14.47 -1.38 -23.55
CA TYR A 209 13.96 -1.04 -22.22
C TYR A 209 13.21 -2.26 -21.65
N GLN A 210 13.93 -3.15 -20.99
CA GLN A 210 13.39 -4.39 -20.42
C GLN A 210 14.42 -5.13 -19.55
N ALA A 211 13.99 -6.25 -18.94
CA ALA A 211 14.88 -7.21 -18.32
C ALA A 211 15.62 -8.05 -19.38
N PHE A 212 16.92 -8.33 -19.13
CA PHE A 212 17.79 -9.19 -19.92
C PHE A 212 18.50 -10.17 -18.97
N GLU A 213 19.00 -11.29 -19.53
CA GLU A 213 19.81 -12.24 -18.80
C GLU A 213 21.29 -11.87 -18.92
N ALA A 214 21.92 -11.55 -17.77
CA ALA A 214 23.37 -11.47 -17.63
C ALA A 214 23.95 -12.89 -17.36
N ALA A 215 25.26 -13.01 -17.19
CA ALA A 215 25.90 -14.31 -16.98
C ALA A 215 25.44 -15.03 -15.70
N ASP A 216 24.99 -14.30 -14.69
CA ASP A 216 24.66 -14.80 -13.35
C ASP A 216 23.23 -14.49 -12.88
N GLY A 217 22.41 -13.89 -13.75
CA GLY A 217 21.00 -13.57 -13.43
C GLY A 217 20.45 -12.37 -14.17
N PRO A 218 19.19 -12.01 -13.94
CA PRO A 218 18.52 -10.98 -14.69
C PRO A 218 18.93 -9.56 -14.28
N ILE A 219 19.02 -8.69 -15.27
CA ILE A 219 19.26 -7.24 -15.11
C ILE A 219 18.25 -6.43 -15.91
N MET A 220 17.67 -5.42 -15.29
CA MET A 220 16.82 -4.41 -15.95
C MET A 220 17.71 -3.37 -16.61
N ILE A 221 17.44 -3.04 -17.88
CA ILE A 221 18.14 -2.01 -18.66
C ILE A 221 17.12 -0.99 -19.16
N GLY A 222 17.40 0.30 -18.98
CA GLY A 222 16.53 1.40 -19.41
C GLY A 222 17.24 2.39 -20.36
N VAL A 223 17.18 2.14 -21.68
CA VAL A 223 17.70 3.07 -22.68
C VAL A 223 16.55 3.91 -23.23
N ALA A 224 16.31 5.07 -22.61
CA ALA A 224 15.15 5.92 -22.91
C ALA A 224 15.38 6.93 -24.06
N ASN A 225 16.60 7.10 -24.55
CA ASN A 225 16.91 8.03 -25.65
C ASN A 225 18.19 7.63 -26.40
N ASP A 226 18.45 8.30 -27.52
CA ASP A 226 19.57 7.96 -28.40
C ASP A 226 20.95 8.31 -27.83
N ASN A 227 21.03 9.26 -26.89
CA ASN A 227 22.27 9.52 -26.18
C ASN A 227 22.64 8.37 -25.22
N LEU A 228 21.66 7.87 -24.48
CA LEU A 228 21.83 6.69 -23.63
C LEU A 228 22.16 5.44 -24.45
N TRP A 229 21.59 5.30 -25.65
CA TRP A 229 21.92 4.22 -26.58
C TRP A 229 23.41 4.23 -26.98
N ARG A 230 23.93 5.38 -27.37
CA ARG A 230 25.36 5.51 -27.73
C ARG A 230 26.26 5.18 -26.57
N LYS A 231 25.93 5.65 -25.35
CA LYS A 231 26.67 5.33 -24.13
C LYS A 231 26.61 3.84 -23.82
N PHE A 232 25.44 3.25 -23.89
CA PHE A 232 25.23 1.81 -23.71
C PHE A 232 26.10 0.99 -24.67
N CYS A 233 26.04 1.30 -25.97
CA CYS A 233 26.87 0.63 -26.98
C CYS A 233 28.37 0.80 -26.72
N GLY A 234 28.80 1.96 -26.22
CA GLY A 234 30.19 2.21 -25.86
C GLY A 234 30.71 1.27 -24.76
N VAL A 235 29.85 0.99 -23.76
CA VAL A 235 30.18 0.11 -22.63
C VAL A 235 30.08 -1.38 -23.00
N THR A 236 29.09 -1.73 -23.83
CA THR A 236 28.78 -3.14 -24.16
C THR A 236 29.50 -3.69 -25.40
N GLY A 237 30.36 -2.89 -26.01
CA GLY A 237 31.09 -3.31 -27.22
C GLY A 237 30.24 -3.29 -28.50
N LEU A 238 29.08 -2.63 -28.50
CA LEU A 238 28.14 -2.55 -29.62
C LEU A 238 28.28 -1.27 -30.49
N GLN A 239 29.49 -0.65 -30.53
CA GLN A 239 29.71 0.61 -31.24
C GLN A 239 29.31 0.52 -32.71
N ALA A 240 29.59 -0.60 -33.39
CA ALA A 240 29.20 -0.84 -34.76
C ALA A 240 27.69 -0.80 -34.97
N ILE A 241 26.93 -1.32 -34.01
CA ILE A 241 25.45 -1.32 -34.01
C ILE A 241 24.92 0.09 -33.82
N ALA A 242 25.55 0.90 -32.96
CA ALA A 242 25.13 2.30 -32.74
C ALA A 242 25.22 3.17 -34.00
N GLY A 243 26.13 2.84 -34.94
CA GLY A 243 26.30 3.52 -36.20
C GLY A 243 25.35 3.05 -37.32
N ASP A 244 24.75 1.88 -37.18
CA ASP A 244 23.85 1.31 -38.19
C ASP A 244 22.51 2.08 -38.24
N PRO A 245 22.07 2.53 -39.45
CA PRO A 245 20.81 3.27 -39.59
C PRO A 245 19.58 2.56 -38.99
N ARG A 246 19.57 1.23 -38.95
CA ARG A 246 18.47 0.44 -38.37
C ARG A 246 18.34 0.59 -36.85
N PHE A 247 19.38 1.05 -36.17
CA PHE A 247 19.43 1.11 -34.70
C PHE A 247 19.78 2.49 -34.15
N ARG A 248 19.98 3.48 -35.03
CA ARG A 248 20.49 4.80 -34.66
C ARG A 248 19.51 5.60 -33.77
N THR A 249 18.23 5.62 -34.14
CA THR A 249 17.20 6.31 -33.37
C THR A 249 16.32 5.33 -32.60
N ASN A 250 15.65 5.80 -31.55
CA ASN A 250 14.69 4.97 -30.81
C ASN A 250 13.58 4.41 -31.71
N ALA A 251 13.08 5.24 -32.64
CA ALA A 251 12.05 4.81 -33.61
C ALA A 251 12.55 3.65 -34.50
N ASP A 252 13.82 3.74 -34.97
CA ASP A 252 14.43 2.67 -35.75
C ASP A 252 14.60 1.39 -34.94
N ARG A 253 15.07 1.50 -33.68
CA ARG A 253 15.22 0.35 -32.76
C ARG A 253 13.87 -0.29 -32.43
N VAL A 254 12.83 0.50 -32.22
CA VAL A 254 11.47 -0.03 -31.98
C VAL A 254 10.96 -0.76 -33.23
N LYS A 255 11.23 -0.24 -34.42
CA LYS A 255 10.89 -0.89 -35.70
C LYS A 255 11.66 -2.21 -35.91
N HIS A 256 12.94 -2.26 -35.48
CA HIS A 256 13.81 -3.44 -35.57
C HIS A 256 14.03 -4.08 -34.21
N ARG A 257 12.99 -4.14 -33.37
CA ARG A 257 13.07 -4.52 -31.95
C ARG A 257 13.76 -5.87 -31.72
N GLU A 258 13.32 -6.89 -32.41
CA GLU A 258 13.87 -8.24 -32.25
C GLU A 258 15.39 -8.26 -32.50
N GLN A 259 15.84 -7.66 -33.60
CA GLN A 259 17.27 -7.57 -33.90
C GLN A 259 18.04 -6.76 -32.87
N THR A 260 17.46 -5.65 -32.40
CA THR A 260 18.09 -4.82 -31.36
C THR A 260 18.25 -5.62 -30.08
N LEU A 261 17.19 -6.32 -29.65
CA LEU A 261 17.21 -7.11 -28.41
C LEU A 261 18.18 -8.28 -28.50
N ASP A 262 18.30 -8.95 -29.63
CA ASP A 262 19.27 -10.03 -29.87
C ASP A 262 20.71 -9.55 -29.72
N HIS A 263 21.07 -8.39 -30.25
CA HIS A 263 22.40 -7.82 -30.09
C HIS A 263 22.66 -7.49 -28.62
N VAL A 264 21.71 -6.87 -27.95
CA VAL A 264 21.81 -6.49 -26.53
C VAL A 264 21.93 -7.72 -25.63
N GLN A 265 21.08 -8.74 -25.83
CA GLN A 265 21.10 -9.97 -25.05
C GLN A 265 22.46 -10.68 -25.16
N ARG A 266 22.98 -10.84 -26.39
CA ARG A 266 24.30 -11.47 -26.58
C ARG A 266 25.43 -10.70 -25.89
N ALA A 267 25.40 -9.39 -25.91
CA ALA A 267 26.40 -8.57 -25.23
C ALA A 267 26.32 -8.73 -23.70
N LEU A 268 25.10 -8.68 -23.16
CA LEU A 268 24.89 -8.74 -21.70
C LEU A 268 25.20 -10.10 -21.10
N SER A 269 25.03 -11.18 -21.84
CA SER A 269 25.36 -12.55 -21.37
C SER A 269 26.87 -12.79 -21.11
N ALA A 270 27.75 -11.85 -21.53
CA ALA A 270 29.18 -12.00 -21.37
C ALA A 270 29.73 -11.69 -19.98
N GLN A 271 29.00 -10.97 -19.14
CA GLN A 271 29.44 -10.55 -17.81
C GLN A 271 28.30 -10.64 -16.79
N SER A 272 28.63 -10.54 -15.50
CA SER A 272 27.66 -10.56 -14.41
C SER A 272 26.72 -9.34 -14.40
N ALA A 273 25.54 -9.47 -13.80
CA ALA A 273 24.60 -8.37 -13.60
C ALA A 273 25.24 -7.23 -12.79
N ALA A 274 26.03 -7.54 -11.77
CA ALA A 274 26.75 -6.56 -10.97
C ALA A 274 27.78 -5.78 -11.81
N PHE A 275 28.59 -6.49 -12.65
CA PHE A 275 29.54 -5.85 -13.56
C PHE A 275 28.83 -4.85 -14.48
N TRP A 276 27.74 -5.26 -15.14
CA TRP A 276 27.00 -4.38 -16.04
C TRP A 276 26.37 -3.21 -15.32
N ASN A 277 25.81 -3.44 -14.13
CA ASN A 277 25.22 -2.35 -13.35
C ASN A 277 26.26 -1.26 -13.03
N ASP A 278 27.44 -1.65 -12.57
CA ASP A 278 28.52 -0.71 -12.26
C ASP A 278 29.05 0.00 -13.50
N ALA A 279 29.27 -0.73 -14.60
CA ALA A 279 29.78 -0.16 -15.84
C ALA A 279 28.80 0.84 -16.48
N LEU A 280 27.52 0.52 -16.47
CA LEU A 280 26.45 1.35 -17.03
C LEU A 280 26.16 2.58 -16.14
N ALA A 281 26.21 2.41 -14.82
CA ALA A 281 26.04 3.51 -13.87
C ALA A 281 27.11 4.61 -14.07
N ARG A 282 28.37 4.24 -14.31
CA ARG A 282 29.47 5.20 -14.56
C ARG A 282 29.21 6.12 -15.76
N VAL A 283 28.44 5.67 -16.74
CA VAL A 283 28.10 6.46 -17.93
C VAL A 283 26.67 7.02 -17.87
N GLY A 284 25.96 6.78 -16.75
CA GLY A 284 24.60 7.29 -16.50
C GLY A 284 23.52 6.58 -17.30
N VAL A 285 23.70 5.31 -17.68
CA VAL A 285 22.65 4.46 -18.27
C VAL A 285 21.92 3.75 -17.15
N PRO A 286 20.58 3.96 -17.02
CA PRO A 286 19.79 3.29 -15.97
C PRO A 286 19.83 1.77 -16.12
N SER A 287 20.24 1.10 -15.05
CA SER A 287 20.24 -0.35 -14.93
C SER A 287 20.07 -0.77 -13.47
N SER A 288 19.60 -1.98 -13.24
CA SER A 288 19.50 -2.56 -11.91
C SER A 288 19.43 -4.09 -12.00
N PRO A 289 20.20 -4.85 -11.22
CA PRO A 289 19.94 -6.27 -11.03
C PRO A 289 18.51 -6.50 -10.53
N ILE A 290 17.89 -7.59 -10.94
CA ILE A 290 16.59 -8.02 -10.40
C ILE A 290 16.87 -8.93 -9.21
N ASN A 291 16.75 -8.36 -8.02
CA ASN A 291 17.15 -9.00 -6.77
C ASN A 291 16.07 -9.97 -6.25
N THR A 292 16.50 -11.03 -5.59
CA THR A 292 15.66 -11.81 -4.67
C THR A 292 15.37 -11.02 -3.40
N LEU A 293 14.41 -11.46 -2.58
CA LEU A 293 14.11 -10.79 -1.31
C LEU A 293 15.32 -10.77 -0.36
N SER A 294 16.10 -11.85 -0.29
CA SER A 294 17.30 -11.88 0.54
C SER A 294 18.33 -10.85 0.07
N GLN A 295 18.62 -10.79 -1.23
CA GLN A 295 19.54 -9.80 -1.81
C GLN A 295 19.04 -8.36 -1.58
N LEU A 296 17.71 -8.11 -1.69
CA LEU A 296 17.14 -6.81 -1.40
C LEU A 296 17.32 -6.40 0.06
N LEU A 297 17.10 -7.32 1.01
CA LEU A 297 17.29 -7.06 2.44
C LEU A 297 18.75 -6.80 2.81
N GLU A 298 19.68 -7.47 2.15
CA GLU A 298 21.11 -7.27 2.34
C GLU A 298 21.66 -6.02 1.63
N HIS A 299 20.91 -5.46 0.68
CA HIS A 299 21.37 -4.35 -0.13
C HIS A 299 21.68 -3.11 0.74
N PRO A 300 22.84 -2.45 0.55
CA PRO A 300 23.26 -1.31 1.38
C PRO A 300 22.23 -0.18 1.40
N HIS A 301 21.56 0.08 0.28
CA HIS A 301 20.54 1.13 0.20
C HIS A 301 19.27 0.77 1.02
N THR A 302 18.88 -0.49 1.08
CA THR A 302 17.75 -0.94 1.92
C THR A 302 18.03 -0.64 3.38
N ARG A 303 19.22 -0.96 3.86
CA ARG A 303 19.67 -0.65 5.23
C ARG A 303 19.73 0.87 5.47
N ALA A 304 20.32 1.62 4.56
CA ALA A 304 20.46 3.07 4.67
C ALA A 304 19.12 3.82 4.56
N SER A 305 18.13 3.26 3.87
CA SER A 305 16.81 3.86 3.70
C SER A 305 16.02 3.95 5.01
N GLY A 306 16.32 3.07 5.99
CA GLY A 306 15.56 2.95 7.23
C GLY A 306 14.11 2.49 7.01
N MET A 307 13.83 1.79 5.89
CA MET A 307 12.49 1.26 5.60
C MET A 307 12.17 0.01 6.41
N ILE A 308 13.17 -0.72 6.88
CA ILE A 308 12.96 -1.84 7.78
C ILE A 308 12.88 -1.27 9.20
N VAL A 309 11.81 -1.56 9.90
CA VAL A 309 11.59 -1.16 11.30
C VAL A 309 11.45 -2.39 12.17
N ASP A 310 12.10 -2.36 13.33
CA ASP A 310 12.10 -3.45 14.29
C ASP A 310 11.16 -3.12 15.44
N TYR A 311 10.45 -4.11 15.95
CA TYR A 311 9.58 -3.97 17.13
C TYR A 311 9.42 -5.30 17.85
N ASP A 312 9.15 -5.22 19.15
CA ASP A 312 8.88 -6.37 20.00
C ASP A 312 7.38 -6.58 20.13
N HIS A 313 6.93 -7.77 19.74
CA HIS A 313 5.55 -8.19 19.95
C HIS A 313 5.46 -9.05 21.22
N GLN A 314 4.53 -8.72 22.12
CA GLN A 314 4.46 -9.32 23.45
C GLN A 314 4.31 -10.86 23.46
N VAL A 315 3.80 -11.45 22.38
CA VAL A 315 3.59 -12.90 22.23
C VAL A 315 4.53 -13.51 21.19
N ALA A 316 4.77 -12.81 20.07
CA ALA A 316 5.58 -13.30 18.96
C ALA A 316 7.09 -12.97 19.11
N GLY A 317 7.48 -12.13 20.10
CA GLY A 317 8.86 -11.68 20.27
C GLY A 317 9.29 -10.67 19.19
N PRO A 318 10.59 -10.60 18.86
CA PRO A 318 11.12 -9.67 17.88
C PRO A 318 10.54 -9.87 16.48
N LEU A 319 10.06 -8.82 15.87
CA LEU A 319 9.50 -8.79 14.52
C LEU A 319 10.07 -7.63 13.71
N HIS A 320 10.01 -7.77 12.39
CA HIS A 320 10.35 -6.74 11.44
C HIS A 320 9.12 -6.26 10.68
N GLY A 321 9.11 -5.00 10.30
CA GLY A 321 8.05 -4.43 9.47
C GLY A 321 8.60 -3.47 8.43
N ILE A 322 7.75 -3.10 7.48
CA ILE A 322 8.07 -2.04 6.50
C ILE A 322 7.53 -0.72 7.04
N GLY A 323 8.40 0.27 7.18
CA GLY A 323 8.05 1.61 7.63
C GLY A 323 7.25 2.40 6.58
N HIS A 324 6.71 3.55 6.98
CA HIS A 324 5.97 4.42 6.07
C HIS A 324 6.88 4.96 4.94
N PRO A 325 6.46 4.90 3.66
CA PRO A 325 7.32 5.30 2.54
C PRO A 325 7.64 6.80 2.51
N VAL A 326 6.75 7.65 3.02
CA VAL A 326 6.96 9.10 3.09
C VAL A 326 7.76 9.45 4.35
N ARG A 327 8.79 10.28 4.19
CA ARG A 327 9.59 10.82 5.29
C ARG A 327 9.28 12.31 5.44
N ILE A 328 8.84 12.74 6.63
CA ILE A 328 8.49 14.12 6.91
C ILE A 328 9.60 14.74 7.77
N ASN A 329 10.11 15.90 7.37
CA ASN A 329 11.17 16.64 8.05
C ASN A 329 12.42 15.81 8.38
N GLY A 330 12.73 14.81 7.54
CA GLY A 330 13.89 13.93 7.75
C GLY A 330 13.77 12.97 8.93
N ALA A 331 12.60 12.87 9.57
CA ALA A 331 12.39 12.02 10.73
C ALA A 331 12.75 10.54 10.44
N THR A 332 13.33 9.89 11.44
CA THR A 332 13.53 8.43 11.41
C THR A 332 12.17 7.73 11.44
N ARG A 333 12.12 6.58 10.79
CA ARG A 333 10.93 5.71 10.86
C ARG A 333 10.99 4.90 12.14
N GLU A 334 9.89 4.90 12.87
CA GLU A 334 9.71 4.11 14.09
C GLU A 334 8.56 3.13 13.86
N ALA A 335 8.67 1.96 14.45
CA ALA A 335 7.61 0.95 14.33
C ALA A 335 6.33 1.33 15.10
N GLY A 336 6.48 2.11 16.18
CA GLY A 336 5.38 2.42 17.09
C GLY A 336 4.86 1.18 17.83
N LEU A 337 3.55 1.06 17.97
CA LEU A 337 2.93 -0.10 18.62
C LEU A 337 2.97 -1.34 17.71
N PRO A 338 3.27 -2.54 18.26
CA PRO A 338 3.14 -3.79 17.50
C PRO A 338 1.68 -4.05 17.10
N PRO A 339 1.43 -4.94 16.12
CA PRO A 339 0.07 -5.40 15.81
C PRO A 339 -0.62 -5.97 17.06
N PRO A 340 -1.87 -5.60 17.37
CA PRO A 340 -2.51 -6.03 18.61
C PRO A 340 -3.00 -7.48 18.56
N MET A 341 -3.08 -8.13 19.73
CA MET A 341 -3.89 -9.34 19.87
C MET A 341 -5.37 -9.01 19.71
N LEU A 342 -6.19 -10.00 19.35
CA LEU A 342 -7.64 -9.82 19.18
C LEU A 342 -8.27 -9.33 20.50
N GLY A 343 -8.98 -8.20 20.43
CA GLY A 343 -9.65 -7.60 21.58
C GLY A 343 -8.72 -7.11 22.70
N GLN A 344 -7.42 -7.01 22.44
CA GLN A 344 -6.41 -6.66 23.46
C GLN A 344 -6.75 -5.39 24.25
N HIS A 345 -7.43 -4.44 23.66
CA HIS A 345 -7.73 -3.15 24.25
C HIS A 345 -9.24 -2.94 24.46
N THR A 346 -10.03 -4.03 24.46
CA THR A 346 -11.49 -3.96 24.57
C THR A 346 -11.91 -3.19 25.82
N ASP A 347 -11.39 -3.57 26.98
CA ASP A 347 -11.78 -2.98 28.26
C ASP A 347 -11.33 -1.53 28.40
N GLU A 348 -10.12 -1.23 27.95
CA GLU A 348 -9.56 0.13 27.92
C GLU A 348 -10.44 1.07 27.06
N ILE A 349 -10.75 0.65 25.84
CA ILE A 349 -11.55 1.46 24.89
C ILE A 349 -12.98 1.66 25.42
N LEU A 350 -13.58 0.64 26.02
CA LEU A 350 -14.92 0.76 26.61
C LEU A 350 -14.93 1.64 27.85
N GLY A 351 -13.86 1.57 28.68
CA GLY A 351 -13.66 2.48 29.78
C GLY A 351 -13.54 3.94 29.36
N GLU A 352 -12.83 4.22 28.25
CA GLU A 352 -12.74 5.56 27.63
C GLU A 352 -14.12 6.08 27.15
N LEU A 353 -15.04 5.17 26.77
CA LEU A 353 -16.43 5.50 26.45
C LEU A 353 -17.32 5.72 27.70
N GLY A 354 -16.76 5.53 28.91
CA GLY A 354 -17.44 5.74 30.18
C GLY A 354 -18.19 4.52 30.72
N LEU A 355 -17.98 3.32 30.15
CA LEU A 355 -18.58 2.10 30.68
C LEU A 355 -17.85 1.65 31.93
N SER A 356 -18.61 1.23 32.96
CA SER A 356 -18.10 0.61 34.18
C SER A 356 -17.63 -0.83 33.92
N SER A 357 -16.79 -1.35 34.80
CA SER A 357 -16.33 -2.75 34.74
C SER A 357 -17.49 -3.75 34.79
N ASP A 358 -18.58 -3.44 35.50
CA ASP A 358 -19.77 -4.30 35.57
C ASP A 358 -20.49 -4.35 34.21
N GLU A 359 -20.69 -3.21 33.56
CA GLU A 359 -21.30 -3.11 32.22
C GLU A 359 -20.45 -3.84 31.17
N ILE A 360 -19.12 -3.69 31.22
CA ILE A 360 -18.17 -4.42 30.36
C ILE A 360 -18.30 -5.91 30.59
N GLY A 361 -18.39 -6.35 31.88
CA GLY A 361 -18.60 -7.74 32.27
C GLY A 361 -19.93 -8.30 31.74
N GLU A 362 -21.02 -7.52 31.74
CA GLU A 362 -22.30 -7.91 31.16
C GLU A 362 -22.23 -8.09 29.66
N LEU A 363 -21.58 -7.15 28.93
CA LEU A 363 -21.39 -7.23 27.48
C LEU A 363 -20.59 -8.48 27.10
N ARG A 364 -19.58 -8.83 27.89
CA ARG A 364 -18.75 -10.02 27.66
C ARG A 364 -19.55 -11.31 27.93
N ARG A 365 -20.33 -11.38 29.01
CA ARG A 365 -21.24 -12.53 29.27
C ARG A 365 -22.29 -12.71 28.17
N ALA A 366 -22.75 -11.62 27.59
CA ALA A 366 -23.68 -11.63 26.46
C ALA A 366 -23.00 -11.90 25.08
N GLN A 367 -21.69 -12.14 25.05
CA GLN A 367 -20.86 -12.32 23.86
C GLN A 367 -20.96 -11.16 22.85
N THR A 368 -21.33 -9.96 23.33
CA THR A 368 -21.34 -8.74 22.51
C THR A 368 -19.93 -8.23 22.27
N ILE A 369 -19.03 -8.50 23.20
CA ILE A 369 -17.59 -8.20 23.14
C ILE A 369 -16.76 -9.43 23.46
N GLY A 370 -15.48 -9.42 23.00
CA GLY A 370 -14.50 -10.47 23.28
C GLY A 370 -13.39 -10.05 24.23
#